data_e65e58334c950c9463077a71f900cde9
#
_entry.id   e65e58334c950c9463077a71f900cde9
#
_cell.length_a   1.000
_cell.length_b   1.000
_cell.length_c   1.000
_cell.angle_alpha   90.00
_cell.angle_beta   90.00
_cell.angle_gamma   90.00
#
_symmetry.space_group_name_H-M   'P 1'
#
loop_
_entity.id
_entity.type
_entity.pdbx_description
1 polymer ?
#
loop_
_entity_poly.entity_id
_entity_poly.type
_entity_poly.pdbx_seq_one_letter_code
_entity_poly.pdbx_strand_id
1 'polypeptide(L)'
;MMRLMLDLIQATSGYVTIDGKRVDQDESWKTFTGSFLDSTFLIDFYTPEEFFGFIGEVYDIPQSEIQLRLQHFEALMGGEILGTGKLIHDFSNGNRQKIGIIGAMLIQPRVLVLDEPFNYLDPSSQIVVARLIREMNRDRGTTVLVSSHNLNSISDICDRILLLEKGNLIMDKPHAPGSMDPELEAYFLEAVK
;
A
#
# COMPACT_ATOMS: atom_id res chain seq x y z
N MET A 1 -8.86 -9.65 -5.37
CA MET A 1 -7.59 -9.87 -6.11
C MET A 1 -6.38 -9.79 -5.19
N MET A 2 -6.13 -8.71 -4.46
CA MET A 2 -4.94 -8.55 -3.61
C MET A 2 -4.77 -9.65 -2.55
N ARG A 3 -5.85 -10.13 -1.90
CA ARG A 3 -5.77 -11.24 -0.94
C ARG A 3 -5.28 -12.56 -1.56
N LEU A 4 -5.60 -12.82 -2.84
CA LEU A 4 -5.03 -13.96 -3.59
C LEU A 4 -3.55 -13.76 -3.88
N MET A 5 -3.15 -12.54 -4.23
CA MET A 5 -1.74 -12.23 -4.52
C MET A 5 -0.85 -12.37 -3.29
N LEU A 6 -1.39 -12.13 -2.11
CA LEU A 6 -0.66 -12.23 -0.84
C LEU A 6 -0.87 -13.58 -0.14
N ASP A 7 -1.43 -14.56 -0.84
CA ASP A 7 -1.71 -15.92 -0.32
C ASP A 7 -2.55 -15.93 0.98
N LEU A 8 -3.40 -14.90 1.17
CA LEU A 8 -4.32 -14.82 2.30
C LEU A 8 -5.60 -15.62 2.08
N ILE A 9 -5.89 -15.98 0.84
CA ILE A 9 -6.97 -16.89 0.43
C ILE A 9 -6.48 -17.76 -0.72
N GLN A 10 -6.94 -19.00 -0.77
CA GLN A 10 -6.58 -19.94 -1.82
C GLN A 10 -7.38 -19.70 -3.11
N ALA A 11 -6.71 -19.83 -4.26
CA ALA A 11 -7.38 -19.81 -5.56
C ALA A 11 -8.15 -21.13 -5.79
N THR A 12 -9.39 -21.05 -6.28
CA THR A 12 -10.15 -22.23 -6.71
C THR A 12 -9.52 -22.91 -7.94
N SER A 13 -8.88 -22.10 -8.80
CA SER A 13 -8.14 -22.57 -9.96
C SER A 13 -7.07 -21.54 -10.35
N GLY A 14 -6.05 -21.98 -11.08
CA GLY A 14 -4.92 -21.12 -11.43
C GLY A 14 -3.97 -20.89 -10.25
N TYR A 15 -3.05 -19.96 -10.42
CA TYR A 15 -2.07 -19.59 -9.39
C TYR A 15 -1.60 -18.14 -9.60
N VAL A 16 -0.98 -17.58 -8.58
CA VAL A 16 -0.32 -16.26 -8.62
C VAL A 16 1.19 -16.46 -8.54
N THR A 17 1.94 -15.64 -9.26
CA THR A 17 3.41 -15.57 -9.12
C THR A 17 3.85 -14.15 -8.78
N ILE A 18 4.84 -14.05 -7.89
CA ILE A 18 5.59 -12.83 -7.63
C ILE A 18 7.06 -13.12 -7.94
N ASP A 19 7.65 -12.33 -8.84
CA ASP A 19 9.03 -12.55 -9.32
C ASP A 19 9.27 -13.98 -9.85
N GLY A 20 8.28 -14.52 -10.59
CA GLY A 20 8.32 -15.87 -11.18
C GLY A 20 8.09 -17.03 -10.21
N LYS A 21 7.93 -16.77 -8.92
CA LYS A 21 7.68 -17.78 -7.88
C LYS A 21 6.21 -17.86 -7.53
N ARG A 22 5.68 -19.05 -7.40
CA ARG A 22 4.30 -19.28 -6.98
C ARG A 22 4.15 -18.92 -5.50
N VAL A 23 3.19 -18.05 -5.20
CA VAL A 23 2.98 -17.54 -3.82
C VAL A 23 2.48 -18.63 -2.86
N ASP A 24 1.79 -19.65 -3.37
CA ASP A 24 1.26 -20.80 -2.62
C ASP A 24 2.29 -21.92 -2.38
N GLN A 25 3.51 -21.80 -2.92
CA GLN A 25 4.54 -22.85 -2.82
C GLN A 25 5.90 -22.35 -2.34
N ASP A 26 6.16 -21.06 -2.42
CA ASP A 26 7.43 -20.44 -2.06
C ASP A 26 7.15 -19.20 -1.22
N GLU A 27 7.74 -19.11 -0.04
CA GLU A 27 7.53 -17.98 0.88
C GLU A 27 8.54 -16.85 0.70
N SER A 28 9.56 -17.03 -0.15
CA SER A 28 10.63 -16.04 -0.30
C SER A 28 10.15 -14.68 -0.82
N TRP A 29 9.01 -14.63 -1.51
CA TRP A 29 8.40 -13.39 -1.94
C TRP A 29 7.99 -12.47 -0.75
N LYS A 30 7.72 -13.04 0.41
CA LYS A 30 7.37 -12.29 1.63
C LYS A 30 8.52 -11.41 2.10
N THR A 31 9.77 -11.82 1.88
CA THR A 31 10.96 -11.07 2.33
C THR A 31 11.17 -9.74 1.62
N PHE A 32 10.57 -9.56 0.44
CA PHE A 32 10.71 -8.34 -0.36
C PHE A 32 9.37 -7.71 -0.78
N THR A 33 8.27 -8.18 -0.19
CA THR A 33 6.93 -7.64 -0.46
C THR A 33 6.40 -6.92 0.78
N GLY A 34 6.12 -5.64 0.64
CA GLY A 34 5.37 -4.87 1.63
C GLY A 34 3.90 -4.83 1.26
N SER A 35 3.00 -4.93 2.24
CA SER A 35 1.58 -4.84 1.96
C SER A 35 0.81 -4.19 3.10
N PHE A 36 -0.23 -3.43 2.74
CA PHE A 36 -1.23 -2.96 3.67
C PHE A 36 -2.61 -3.02 3.00
N LEU A 37 -3.49 -3.87 3.50
CA LEU A 37 -4.83 -4.07 2.95
C LEU A 37 -5.88 -3.29 3.73
N ASP A 38 -5.84 -3.36 5.05
CA ASP A 38 -6.72 -2.61 5.93
C ASP A 38 -6.17 -2.61 7.38
N SER A 39 -6.78 -1.78 8.24
CA SER A 39 -6.32 -1.61 9.61
C SER A 39 -6.53 -2.84 10.52
N THR A 40 -7.25 -3.88 10.07
CA THR A 40 -7.40 -5.13 10.85
C THR A 40 -6.12 -5.96 10.86
N PHE A 41 -5.17 -5.67 9.98
CA PHE A 41 -3.83 -6.28 9.97
C PHE A 41 -2.82 -5.59 10.89
N LEU A 42 -3.20 -4.51 11.57
CA LEU A 42 -2.36 -3.86 12.57
C LEU A 42 -2.41 -4.62 13.90
N ILE A 43 -1.32 -4.53 14.66
CA ILE A 43 -1.26 -5.09 16.02
C ILE A 43 -1.79 -4.02 16.98
N ASP A 44 -3.09 -4.06 17.23
CA ASP A 44 -3.86 -3.01 17.91
C ASP A 44 -3.36 -2.67 19.33
N PHE A 45 -2.73 -3.62 20.03
CA PHE A 45 -2.21 -3.46 21.40
C PHE A 45 -0.72 -3.08 21.45
N TYR A 46 -0.10 -2.74 20.32
CA TYR A 46 1.22 -2.13 20.25
C TYR A 46 1.12 -0.61 20.17
N THR A 47 2.15 0.09 20.65
CA THR A 47 2.42 1.45 20.23
C THR A 47 2.97 1.45 18.79
N PRO A 48 2.91 2.58 18.06
CA PRO A 48 3.53 2.66 16.73
C PRO A 48 5.02 2.30 16.74
N GLU A 49 5.76 2.71 17.77
CA GLU A 49 7.18 2.38 17.94
C GLU A 49 7.42 0.88 18.07
N GLU A 50 6.61 0.21 18.88
CA GLU A 50 6.68 -1.25 19.06
C GLU A 50 6.31 -1.96 17.75
N PHE A 51 5.29 -1.48 17.03
CA PHE A 51 4.89 -2.05 15.75
C PHE A 51 5.98 -1.92 14.69
N PHE A 52 6.60 -0.75 14.55
CA PHE A 52 7.71 -0.56 13.60
C PHE A 52 8.96 -1.32 14.03
N GLY A 53 9.22 -1.42 15.32
CA GLY A 53 10.29 -2.26 15.87
C GLY A 53 10.08 -3.74 15.56
N PHE A 54 8.87 -4.25 15.74
CA PHE A 54 8.47 -5.61 15.38
C PHE A 54 8.68 -5.90 13.88
N ILE A 55 8.30 -4.97 13.00
CA ILE A 55 8.60 -5.09 11.57
C ILE A 55 10.10 -5.19 11.34
N GLY A 56 10.91 -4.38 12.04
CA GLY A 56 12.36 -4.45 11.97
C GLY A 56 12.89 -5.84 12.34
N GLU A 57 12.39 -6.43 13.42
CA GLU A 57 12.78 -7.77 13.86
C GLU A 57 12.39 -8.84 12.83
N VAL A 58 11.19 -8.79 12.27
CA VAL A 58 10.70 -9.75 11.26
C VAL A 58 11.54 -9.74 9.98
N TYR A 59 12.04 -8.55 9.58
CA TYR A 59 12.81 -8.36 8.35
C TYR A 59 14.31 -8.21 8.58
N ASP A 60 14.83 -8.55 9.77
CA ASP A 60 16.25 -8.43 10.13
C ASP A 60 16.83 -7.02 9.90
N ILE A 61 16.02 -5.96 10.13
CA ILE A 61 16.42 -4.57 10.00
C ILE A 61 16.82 -4.03 11.39
N PRO A 62 18.06 -3.55 11.58
CA PRO A 62 18.49 -3.02 12.88
C PRO A 62 17.61 -1.83 13.32
N GLN A 63 17.38 -1.71 14.64
CA GLN A 63 16.57 -0.63 15.21
C GLN A 63 17.06 0.78 14.83
N SER A 64 18.37 0.97 14.73
CA SER A 64 18.95 2.24 14.28
C SER A 64 18.58 2.56 12.83
N GLU A 65 18.48 1.56 11.98
CA GLU A 65 18.06 1.72 10.58
C GLU A 65 16.55 2.00 10.50
N ILE A 66 15.73 1.33 11.33
CA ILE A 66 14.29 1.64 11.44
C ILE A 66 14.07 3.10 11.79
N GLN A 67 14.79 3.62 12.81
CA GLN A 67 14.70 5.01 13.20
C GLN A 67 15.10 5.97 12.07
N LEU A 68 16.15 5.64 11.33
CA LEU A 68 16.59 6.43 10.17
C LEU A 68 15.52 6.44 9.07
N ARG A 69 14.95 5.28 8.76
CA ARG A 69 13.88 5.18 7.74
C ARG A 69 12.62 5.91 8.15
N LEU A 70 12.25 5.90 9.43
CA LEU A 70 11.07 6.61 9.94
C LEU A 70 11.16 8.12 9.72
N GLN A 71 12.36 8.72 9.71
CA GLN A 71 12.53 10.15 9.38
C GLN A 71 11.98 10.52 8.00
N HIS A 72 12.05 9.59 7.05
CA HIS A 72 11.50 9.79 5.70
C HIS A 72 9.96 9.94 5.69
N PHE A 73 9.28 9.43 6.71
CA PHE A 73 7.83 9.48 6.85
C PHE A 73 7.34 10.60 7.78
N GLU A 74 8.22 11.47 8.26
CA GLU A 74 7.89 12.51 9.24
C GLU A 74 6.76 13.43 8.77
N ALA A 75 6.76 13.82 7.48
CA ALA A 75 5.71 14.62 6.87
C ALA A 75 4.34 13.91 6.86
N LEU A 76 4.30 12.56 6.75
CA LEU A 76 3.07 11.79 6.81
C LEU A 76 2.59 11.59 8.25
N MET A 77 3.52 11.42 9.19
CA MET A 77 3.20 11.26 10.61
C MET A 77 2.68 12.54 11.26
N GLY A 78 3.12 13.72 10.77
CA GLY A 78 2.64 15.03 11.23
C GLY A 78 2.87 15.29 12.72
N GLY A 79 3.81 14.61 13.38
CA GLY A 79 4.04 14.71 14.83
C GLY A 79 2.95 14.08 15.71
N GLU A 80 1.97 13.38 15.13
CA GLU A 80 0.82 12.84 15.85
C GLU A 80 0.93 11.34 16.16
N ILE A 81 1.92 10.64 15.60
CA ILE A 81 2.01 9.17 15.66
C ILE A 81 3.06 8.74 16.68
N LEU A 82 4.30 9.18 16.56
CA LEU A 82 5.39 8.79 17.45
C LEU A 82 5.43 9.64 18.72
N GLY A 83 5.98 9.06 19.80
CA GLY A 83 6.17 9.75 21.07
C GLY A 83 4.90 10.01 21.88
N THR A 84 3.76 9.48 21.46
CA THR A 84 2.46 9.71 22.12
C THR A 84 2.19 8.73 23.26
N GLY A 85 2.84 7.56 23.27
CA GLY A 85 2.55 6.46 24.19
C GLY A 85 1.19 5.80 24.00
N LYS A 86 0.43 6.16 22.95
CA LYS A 86 -0.87 5.57 22.64
C LYS A 86 -0.71 4.21 21.97
N LEU A 87 -1.65 3.32 22.25
CA LEU A 87 -1.77 2.06 21.51
C LEU A 87 -2.43 2.32 20.14
N ILE A 88 -2.13 1.48 19.15
CA ILE A 88 -2.63 1.63 17.79
C ILE A 88 -4.16 1.71 17.74
N HIS A 89 -4.86 0.95 18.58
CA HIS A 89 -6.34 1.01 18.63
C HIS A 89 -6.91 2.37 19.11
N ASP A 90 -6.12 3.19 19.82
CA ASP A 90 -6.53 4.50 20.30
C ASP A 90 -6.40 5.63 19.27
N PHE A 91 -5.80 5.32 18.11
CA PHE A 91 -5.65 6.30 17.05
C PHE A 91 -6.91 6.40 16.16
N SER A 92 -7.09 7.56 15.54
CA SER A 92 -8.10 7.74 14.50
C SER A 92 -7.86 6.80 13.32
N ASN A 93 -8.91 6.52 12.53
CA ASN A 93 -8.78 5.70 11.33
C ASN A 93 -7.72 6.26 10.36
N GLY A 94 -7.60 7.59 10.24
CA GLY A 94 -6.58 8.23 9.41
C GLY A 94 -5.16 7.95 9.91
N ASN A 95 -4.91 8.05 11.21
CA ASN A 95 -3.60 7.75 11.77
C ASN A 95 -3.29 6.24 11.74
N ARG A 96 -4.28 5.37 11.95
CA ARG A 96 -4.13 3.91 11.75
C ARG A 96 -3.77 3.59 10.29
N GLN A 97 -4.40 4.26 9.33
CA GLN A 97 -4.08 4.16 7.90
C GLN A 97 -2.63 4.56 7.63
N LYS A 98 -2.19 5.69 8.17
CA LYS A 98 -0.79 6.16 8.05
C LYS A 98 0.19 5.13 8.63
N ILE A 99 -0.08 4.60 9.83
CA ILE A 99 0.76 3.58 10.49
C ILE A 99 0.90 2.34 9.59
N GLY A 100 -0.19 1.84 9.03
CA GLY A 100 -0.17 0.67 8.15
C GLY A 100 0.61 0.91 6.86
N ILE A 101 0.40 2.05 6.20
CA ILE A 101 1.14 2.44 4.99
C ILE A 101 2.64 2.55 5.28
N ILE A 102 3.01 3.22 6.37
CA ILE A 102 4.42 3.35 6.79
C ILE A 102 5.01 1.97 7.03
N GLY A 103 4.32 1.09 7.76
CA GLY A 103 4.78 -0.29 8.02
C GLY A 103 5.06 -1.07 6.74
N ALA A 104 4.19 -0.97 5.74
CA ALA A 104 4.38 -1.62 4.44
C ALA A 104 5.57 -1.06 3.65
N MET A 105 5.84 0.25 3.76
CA MET A 105 6.93 0.93 3.05
C MET A 105 8.27 0.85 3.77
N LEU A 106 8.26 0.66 5.10
CA LEU A 106 9.43 0.73 5.97
C LEU A 106 10.52 -0.28 5.61
N ILE A 107 10.12 -1.46 5.13
CA ILE A 107 11.03 -2.52 4.68
C ILE A 107 11.72 -2.20 3.35
N GLN A 108 11.32 -1.11 2.67
CA GLN A 108 11.81 -0.75 1.33
C GLN A 108 11.60 -1.87 0.30
N PRO A 109 10.36 -2.31 0.10
CA PRO A 109 10.04 -3.51 -0.65
C PRO A 109 10.35 -3.39 -2.15
N ARG A 110 10.58 -4.54 -2.81
CA ARG A 110 10.62 -4.62 -4.28
C ARG A 110 9.21 -4.65 -4.88
N VAL A 111 8.24 -5.17 -4.12
CA VAL A 111 6.81 -5.17 -4.48
C VAL A 111 6.03 -4.57 -3.32
N LEU A 112 5.21 -3.57 -3.59
CA LEU A 112 4.34 -2.91 -2.63
C LEU A 112 2.88 -3.07 -3.04
N VAL A 113 2.05 -3.59 -2.15
CA VAL A 113 0.61 -3.80 -2.38
C VAL A 113 -0.18 -2.98 -1.38
N LEU A 114 -0.96 -2.02 -1.88
CA LEU A 114 -1.77 -1.12 -1.06
C LEU A 114 -3.23 -1.16 -1.50
N ASP A 115 -4.11 -1.54 -0.58
CA ASP A 115 -5.56 -1.55 -0.82
C ASP A 115 -6.19 -0.27 -0.27
N GLU A 116 -6.77 0.54 -1.17
CA GLU A 116 -7.42 1.82 -0.84
C GLU A 116 -6.57 2.74 0.09
N PRO A 117 -5.28 3.02 -0.22
CA PRO A 117 -4.38 3.69 0.71
C PRO A 117 -4.77 5.15 1.00
N PHE A 118 -5.62 5.76 0.18
CA PHE A 118 -6.05 7.15 0.35
C PHE A 118 -7.29 7.31 1.24
N ASN A 119 -7.95 6.22 1.60
CA ASN A 119 -9.12 6.26 2.48
C ASN A 119 -8.75 6.79 3.86
N TYR A 120 -9.67 7.52 4.47
CA TYR A 120 -9.54 8.13 5.80
C TYR A 120 -8.44 9.21 5.94
N LEU A 121 -7.69 9.49 4.87
CA LEU A 121 -6.64 10.51 4.87
C LEU A 121 -7.22 11.88 4.48
N ASP A 122 -6.76 12.91 5.15
CA ASP A 122 -6.97 14.29 4.72
C ASP A 122 -6.22 14.58 3.41
N PRO A 123 -6.63 15.63 2.66
CA PRO A 123 -6.02 15.93 1.36
C PRO A 123 -4.50 16.11 1.40
N SER A 124 -3.96 16.69 2.46
CA SER A 124 -2.51 16.89 2.60
C SER A 124 -1.77 15.58 2.77
N SER A 125 -2.31 14.67 3.59
CA SER A 125 -1.78 13.32 3.77
C SER A 125 -1.86 12.48 2.49
N GLN A 126 -2.95 12.62 1.70
CA GLN A 126 -3.06 11.94 0.39
C GLN A 126 -1.95 12.37 -0.56
N ILE A 127 -1.64 13.67 -0.64
CA ILE A 127 -0.53 14.21 -1.45
C ILE A 127 0.82 13.61 -1.00
N VAL A 128 1.05 13.51 0.31
CA VAL A 128 2.28 12.93 0.85
C VAL A 128 2.40 11.44 0.50
N VAL A 129 1.32 10.65 0.66
CA VAL A 129 1.31 9.23 0.29
C VAL A 129 1.56 9.04 -1.21
N ALA A 130 0.90 9.83 -2.07
CA ALA A 130 1.11 9.79 -3.51
C ALA A 130 2.57 10.09 -3.90
N ARG A 131 3.20 11.06 -3.21
CA ARG A 131 4.62 11.38 -3.40
C ARG A 131 5.52 10.21 -2.98
N LEU A 132 5.29 9.62 -1.79
CA LEU A 132 6.06 8.49 -1.29
C LEU A 132 5.99 7.28 -2.22
N ILE A 133 4.80 6.97 -2.77
CA ILE A 133 4.62 5.91 -3.76
C ILE A 133 5.47 6.17 -5.00
N ARG A 134 5.43 7.39 -5.55
CA ARG A 134 6.25 7.77 -6.72
C ARG A 134 7.75 7.69 -6.45
N GLU A 135 8.19 8.16 -5.29
CA GLU A 135 9.60 8.09 -4.87
C GLU A 135 10.08 6.64 -4.77
N MET A 136 9.29 5.74 -4.17
CA MET A 136 9.64 4.32 -4.11
C MET A 136 9.75 3.67 -5.48
N ASN A 137 8.83 3.98 -6.39
CA ASN A 137 8.89 3.46 -7.75
C ASN A 137 10.11 4.02 -8.51
N ARG A 138 10.27 5.35 -8.54
CA ARG A 138 11.31 6.02 -9.33
C ARG A 138 12.72 5.77 -8.80
N ASP A 139 12.90 5.88 -7.47
CA ASP A 139 14.24 5.94 -6.88
C ASP A 139 14.75 4.55 -6.46
N ARG A 140 13.82 3.59 -6.22
CA ARG A 140 14.12 2.22 -5.78
C ARG A 140 13.69 1.13 -6.77
N GLY A 141 12.94 1.49 -7.81
CA GLY A 141 12.40 0.50 -8.76
C GLY A 141 11.31 -0.40 -8.16
N THR A 142 10.67 0.03 -7.06
CA THR A 142 9.57 -0.73 -6.44
C THR A 142 8.41 -0.86 -7.41
N THR A 143 7.95 -2.09 -7.66
CA THR A 143 6.69 -2.32 -8.36
C THR A 143 5.53 -2.10 -7.38
N VAL A 144 4.66 -1.13 -7.67
CA VAL A 144 3.56 -0.77 -6.77
C VAL A 144 2.23 -1.16 -7.37
N LEU A 145 1.41 -1.90 -6.60
CA LEU A 145 0.01 -2.17 -6.90
C LEU A 145 -0.86 -1.42 -5.91
N VAL A 146 -1.68 -0.50 -6.43
CA VAL A 146 -2.62 0.29 -5.64
C VAL A 146 -4.04 0.04 -6.13
N SER A 147 -4.98 -0.24 -5.22
CA SER A 147 -6.41 -0.15 -5.54
C SER A 147 -6.94 1.22 -5.16
N SER A 148 -7.92 1.70 -5.89
CA SER A 148 -8.75 2.85 -5.52
C SER A 148 -10.06 2.83 -6.29
N HIS A 149 -11.11 3.33 -5.65
CA HIS A 149 -12.37 3.66 -6.31
C HIS A 149 -12.42 5.15 -6.73
N ASN A 150 -11.40 5.93 -6.41
CA ASN A 150 -11.27 7.34 -6.79
C ASN A 150 -10.20 7.51 -7.88
N LEU A 151 -10.66 7.75 -9.11
CA LEU A 151 -9.79 7.90 -10.28
C LEU A 151 -8.78 9.03 -10.14
N ASN A 152 -9.20 10.17 -9.57
CA ASN A 152 -8.34 11.33 -9.44
C ASN A 152 -7.13 11.04 -8.54
N SER A 153 -7.30 10.18 -7.53
CA SER A 153 -6.23 9.85 -6.59
C SER A 153 -5.14 8.96 -7.20
N ILE A 154 -5.48 8.15 -8.22
CA ILE A 154 -4.56 7.17 -8.80
C ILE A 154 -4.02 7.59 -10.18
N SER A 155 -4.75 8.37 -10.97
CA SER A 155 -4.32 8.77 -12.31
C SER A 155 -2.99 9.51 -12.31
N ASP A 156 -2.69 10.22 -11.24
CA ASP A 156 -1.42 10.95 -11.09
C ASP A 156 -0.21 10.07 -10.77
N ILE A 157 -0.42 8.83 -10.32
CA ILE A 157 0.66 8.00 -9.76
C ILE A 157 0.85 6.67 -10.48
N CYS A 158 -0.04 6.28 -11.39
CA CYS A 158 0.04 4.97 -12.05
C CYS A 158 0.51 5.08 -13.51
N ASP A 159 1.28 4.06 -13.95
CA ASP A 159 1.74 3.89 -15.33
C ASP A 159 0.89 2.87 -16.10
N ARG A 160 -0.01 2.18 -15.41
CA ARG A 160 -0.90 1.15 -15.96
C ARG A 160 -2.16 1.06 -15.13
N ILE A 161 -3.30 0.94 -15.80
CA ILE A 161 -4.62 0.83 -15.18
C ILE A 161 -5.21 -0.55 -15.47
N LEU A 162 -5.68 -1.19 -14.41
CA LEU A 162 -6.44 -2.43 -14.46
C LEU A 162 -7.85 -2.16 -13.92
N LEU A 163 -8.87 -2.34 -14.76
CA LEU A 163 -10.27 -2.19 -14.34
C LEU A 163 -10.89 -3.55 -14.09
N LEU A 164 -11.35 -3.76 -12.86
CA LEU A 164 -12.03 -4.99 -12.45
C LEU A 164 -13.52 -4.73 -12.22
N GLU A 165 -14.35 -5.54 -12.85
CA GLU A 165 -15.79 -5.55 -12.60
C GLU A 165 -16.26 -6.97 -12.29
N LYS A 166 -16.96 -7.15 -11.16
CA LYS A 166 -17.51 -8.45 -10.72
C LYS A 166 -16.51 -9.60 -10.78
N GLY A 167 -15.24 -9.30 -10.43
CA GLY A 167 -14.14 -10.27 -10.45
C GLY A 167 -13.48 -10.51 -11.80
N ASN A 168 -13.95 -9.87 -12.87
CA ASN A 168 -13.34 -9.97 -14.20
C ASN A 168 -12.48 -8.75 -14.50
N LEU A 169 -11.33 -8.97 -15.13
CA LEU A 169 -10.51 -7.90 -15.68
C LEU A 169 -11.11 -7.46 -17.02
N ILE A 170 -11.69 -6.26 -17.06
CA ILE A 170 -12.37 -5.73 -18.24
C ILE A 170 -11.54 -4.70 -19.01
N MET A 171 -10.50 -4.14 -18.37
CA MET A 171 -9.55 -3.24 -19.01
C MET A 171 -8.16 -3.45 -18.43
N ASP A 172 -7.15 -3.41 -19.29
CA ASP A 172 -5.74 -3.46 -18.95
C ASP A 172 -4.97 -2.63 -19.97
N LYS A 173 -4.51 -1.44 -19.57
CA LYS A 173 -3.82 -0.54 -20.49
C LYS A 173 -2.73 0.30 -19.83
N PRO A 174 -1.71 0.71 -20.60
CA PRO A 174 -0.78 1.74 -20.18
C PRO A 174 -1.50 3.05 -19.88
N HIS A 175 -0.99 3.81 -18.93
CA HIS A 175 -1.48 5.11 -18.53
C HIS A 175 -0.33 6.11 -18.40
N ALA A 176 -0.57 7.36 -18.75
CA ALA A 176 0.39 8.44 -18.53
C ALA A 176 0.01 9.19 -17.26
N PRO A 177 0.86 9.22 -16.22
CA PRO A 177 0.55 9.94 -14.98
C PRO A 177 0.14 11.40 -15.23
N GLY A 178 -0.93 11.83 -14.56
CA GLY A 178 -1.49 13.17 -14.72
C GLY A 178 -2.38 13.38 -15.95
N SER A 179 -2.60 12.35 -16.77
CA SER A 179 -3.58 12.40 -17.85
C SER A 179 -4.94 11.88 -17.35
N MET A 180 -6.01 12.54 -17.81
CA MET A 180 -7.35 11.98 -17.65
C MET A 180 -7.56 10.93 -18.75
N ASP A 181 -8.02 9.75 -18.38
CA ASP A 181 -8.36 8.70 -19.33
C ASP A 181 -9.85 8.81 -19.71
N PRO A 182 -10.20 9.26 -20.94
CA PRO A 182 -11.59 9.50 -21.31
C PRO A 182 -12.47 8.24 -21.31
N GLU A 183 -11.86 7.08 -21.57
CA GLU A 183 -12.57 5.80 -21.62
C GLU A 183 -12.91 5.32 -20.21
N LEU A 184 -11.98 5.52 -19.28
CA LEU A 184 -12.18 5.21 -17.88
C LEU A 184 -13.21 6.16 -17.25
N GLU A 185 -13.16 7.45 -17.57
CA GLU A 185 -14.14 8.44 -17.13
C GLU A 185 -15.54 8.11 -17.64
N ALA A 186 -15.68 7.78 -18.94
CA ALA A 186 -16.94 7.38 -19.54
C ALA A 186 -17.53 6.13 -18.85
N TYR A 187 -16.71 5.12 -18.55
CA TYR A 187 -17.14 3.93 -17.85
C TYR A 187 -17.77 4.25 -16.48
N PHE A 188 -17.11 5.09 -15.68
CA PHE A 188 -17.65 5.48 -14.37
C PHE A 188 -18.89 6.35 -14.44
N LEU A 189 -19.01 7.21 -15.46
CA LEU A 189 -20.22 8.00 -15.69
C LEU A 189 -21.43 7.14 -16.12
N GLU A 190 -21.20 6.05 -16.84
CA GLU A 190 -22.24 5.10 -17.21
C GLU A 190 -22.70 4.22 -16.05
N ALA A 191 -21.79 3.85 -15.14
CA ALA A 191 -22.08 3.03 -13.97
C ALA A 191 -22.93 3.78 -12.91
N VAL A 192 -23.06 5.10 -13.00
CA VAL A 192 -23.86 5.95 -12.08
C VAL A 192 -25.32 6.12 -12.55
N LYS A 193 -25.64 5.67 -13.76
CA LYS A 193 -27.02 5.70 -14.30
C LYS A 193 -27.77 4.40 -13.94
#